data_9315a51615a58870b721b3370ebbf750
#
_entry.id   9315a51615a58870b721b3370ebbf750
#
_cell.length_a   1.000
_cell.length_b   1.000
_cell.length_c   1.000
_cell.angle_alpha   90.00
_cell.angle_beta   90.00
_cell.angle_gamma   90.00
#
_symmetry.space_group_name_H-M   'P 1'
#
loop_
_entity.id
_entity.type
_entity.pdbx_description
1 polymer ?
#
loop_
_entity_poly.entity_id
_entity_poly.type
_entity_poly.pdbx_seq_one_letter_code
_entity_poly.pdbx_strand_id
1 'polypeptide(L)'
;IPGSYVSYSTAAADAQLYGGFVAWIDGAYQVRVGSYLTKEAAQAALADLPQGTVVGTSAYGMNVVETGTDHILFQFDGGKGGTLGILPDVTGAGDVRTWFSGYKYRGGFTYQRVSGNDLTVVNVLPLEDYIRGVICYEMGNSWPLEALKAQAICARTYVLRRLNYHGSLGFDVCNSDACQVYRGVGSNRADYGPSNTSDRAASETAGQVLWYNSTRADTYY
;
A
#
# COMPACT_ATOMS: atom_id res chain seq x y z
N ILE A 1 -25.44 13.00 -0.23
CA ILE A 1 -26.56 12.93 0.70
C ILE A 1 -26.18 13.71 1.94
N PRO A 2 -27.03 14.59 2.49
CA PRO A 2 -26.70 15.39 3.66
C PRO A 2 -26.49 14.53 4.90
N GLY A 3 -25.53 14.94 5.73
CA GLY A 3 -25.22 14.30 6.99
C GLY A 3 -23.88 13.58 7.02
N SER A 4 -23.43 13.31 8.23
CA SER A 4 -22.28 12.45 8.52
C SER A 4 -22.79 11.20 9.25
N TYR A 5 -22.18 10.07 8.94
CA TYR A 5 -22.50 8.79 9.54
C TYR A 5 -21.42 8.41 10.54
N VAL A 6 -21.82 7.81 11.66
CA VAL A 6 -20.87 7.35 12.69
C VAL A 6 -20.19 6.04 12.34
N SER A 7 -20.72 5.28 11.38
CA SER A 7 -20.14 4.00 10.97
C SER A 7 -20.20 3.78 9.46
N TYR A 8 -19.26 2.98 8.95
CA TYR A 8 -19.27 2.54 7.57
C TYR A 8 -20.58 1.79 7.21
N SER A 9 -21.05 0.91 8.08
CA SER A 9 -22.21 0.06 7.79
C SER A 9 -23.49 0.87 7.60
N THR A 10 -23.71 1.92 8.39
CA THR A 10 -24.86 2.81 8.23
C THR A 10 -24.75 3.64 6.95
N ALA A 11 -23.56 4.15 6.63
CA ALA A 11 -23.34 4.86 5.36
C ALA A 11 -23.51 3.92 4.15
N ALA A 12 -23.07 2.67 4.25
CA ALA A 12 -23.18 1.71 3.16
C ALA A 12 -24.62 1.33 2.85
N ALA A 13 -25.48 1.20 3.85
CA ALA A 13 -26.90 0.93 3.66
C ALA A 13 -27.58 2.06 2.87
N ASP A 14 -27.31 3.31 3.23
CA ASP A 14 -27.85 4.47 2.51
C ASP A 14 -27.22 4.64 1.13
N ALA A 15 -25.91 4.37 1.00
CA ALA A 15 -25.23 4.40 -0.30
C ALA A 15 -25.89 3.41 -1.29
N GLN A 16 -26.22 2.22 -0.85
CA GLN A 16 -26.93 1.24 -1.66
C GLN A 16 -28.35 1.72 -2.05
N LEU A 17 -29.07 2.35 -1.14
CA LEU A 17 -30.41 2.88 -1.40
C LEU A 17 -30.43 3.96 -2.48
N TYR A 18 -29.40 4.81 -2.52
CA TYR A 18 -29.30 5.94 -3.46
C TYR A 18 -28.42 5.64 -4.69
N GLY A 19 -27.95 4.40 -4.86
CA GLY A 19 -27.05 4.05 -5.97
C GLY A 19 -25.70 4.78 -5.91
N GLY A 20 -25.23 5.04 -4.69
CA GLY A 20 -23.99 5.75 -4.42
C GLY A 20 -22.90 4.89 -3.78
N PHE A 21 -21.93 5.54 -3.22
CA PHE A 21 -20.79 4.92 -2.53
C PHE A 21 -20.48 5.64 -1.20
N VAL A 22 -19.78 4.92 -0.32
CA VAL A 22 -19.32 5.49 0.95
C VAL A 22 -18.05 6.33 0.71
N ALA A 23 -18.01 7.49 1.32
CA ALA A 23 -16.83 8.33 1.40
C ALA A 23 -16.44 8.56 2.86
N TRP A 24 -15.15 8.61 3.14
CA TRP A 24 -14.62 9.09 4.42
C TRP A 24 -13.91 10.44 4.17
N ILE A 25 -14.49 11.51 4.69
CA ILE A 25 -14.07 12.88 4.43
C ILE A 25 -13.90 13.60 5.77
N ASP A 26 -12.73 14.14 6.02
CA ASP A 26 -12.42 14.94 7.21
C ASP A 26 -12.90 14.28 8.53
N GLY A 27 -12.68 12.97 8.68
CA GLY A 27 -13.00 12.24 9.90
C GLY A 27 -14.42 11.72 10.00
N ALA A 28 -15.26 11.86 8.97
CA ALA A 28 -16.64 11.40 8.98
C ALA A 28 -16.99 10.57 7.73
N TYR A 29 -17.86 9.57 7.92
CA TYR A 29 -18.44 8.87 6.77
C TYR A 29 -19.56 9.71 6.15
N GLN A 30 -19.60 9.70 4.82
CA GLN A 30 -20.61 10.39 4.01
C GLN A 30 -21.07 9.44 2.91
N VAL A 31 -22.27 9.70 2.36
CA VAL A 31 -22.75 9.04 1.14
C VAL A 31 -22.59 9.99 -0.03
N ARG A 32 -21.90 9.53 -1.06
CA ARG A 32 -21.70 10.26 -2.32
C ARG A 32 -22.43 9.53 -3.45
N VAL A 33 -22.98 10.29 -4.38
CA VAL A 33 -23.69 9.73 -5.56
C VAL A 33 -23.08 10.35 -6.81
N GLY A 34 -22.60 9.51 -7.70
CA GLY A 34 -21.99 9.90 -8.96
C GLY A 34 -20.61 10.56 -8.81
N SER A 35 -19.96 10.73 -9.95
CA SER A 35 -18.71 11.47 -10.10
C SER A 35 -18.80 12.27 -11.40
N TYR A 36 -18.72 13.58 -11.31
CA TYR A 36 -18.98 14.48 -12.42
C TYR A 36 -17.78 15.37 -12.68
N LEU A 37 -17.47 15.62 -13.95
CA LEU A 37 -16.35 16.47 -14.34
C LEU A 37 -16.61 17.96 -14.12
N THR A 38 -17.87 18.36 -14.10
CA THR A 38 -18.25 19.76 -13.90
C THR A 38 -19.33 19.89 -12.82
N LYS A 39 -19.38 21.06 -12.21
CA LYS A 39 -20.40 21.41 -11.21
C LYS A 39 -21.80 21.44 -11.81
N GLU A 40 -21.92 21.90 -13.06
CA GLU A 40 -23.19 21.97 -13.79
C GLU A 40 -23.76 20.58 -14.02
N ALA A 41 -22.93 19.60 -14.43
CA ALA A 41 -23.35 18.23 -14.58
C ALA A 41 -23.80 17.61 -13.24
N ALA A 42 -23.07 17.85 -12.17
CA ALA A 42 -23.44 17.41 -10.83
C ALA A 42 -24.76 18.07 -10.36
N GLN A 43 -24.97 19.34 -10.68
CA GLN A 43 -26.19 20.10 -10.33
C GLN A 43 -27.40 19.56 -11.09
N ALA A 44 -27.24 19.20 -12.35
CA ALA A 44 -28.31 18.57 -13.14
C ALA A 44 -28.72 17.20 -12.56
N ALA A 45 -27.75 16.37 -12.21
CA ALA A 45 -27.99 15.05 -11.62
C ALA A 45 -28.61 15.11 -10.21
N LEU A 46 -28.46 16.21 -9.50
CA LEU A 46 -29.06 16.41 -8.19
C LEU A 46 -30.61 16.42 -8.26
N ALA A 47 -31.20 16.78 -9.39
CA ALA A 47 -32.65 16.80 -9.57
C ALA A 47 -33.28 15.42 -9.45
N ASP A 48 -32.53 14.35 -9.68
CA ASP A 48 -33.01 12.96 -9.60
C ASP A 48 -32.91 12.38 -8.19
N LEU A 49 -32.36 13.15 -7.24
CA LEU A 49 -32.22 12.71 -5.84
C LEU A 49 -33.24 13.42 -4.92
N PRO A 50 -33.80 12.70 -3.95
CA PRO A 50 -34.79 13.29 -3.01
C PRO A 50 -34.16 14.38 -2.13
N GLN A 51 -32.85 14.32 -1.92
CA GLN A 51 -32.09 15.29 -1.14
C GLN A 51 -30.61 15.20 -1.50
N GLY A 52 -29.86 16.26 -1.34
CA GLY A 52 -28.45 16.28 -1.61
C GLY A 52 -27.90 17.69 -1.77
N THR A 53 -26.57 17.78 -1.83
CA THR A 53 -25.85 19.00 -2.20
C THR A 53 -24.70 18.64 -3.13
N VAL A 54 -24.41 19.49 -4.09
CA VAL A 54 -23.20 19.33 -4.90
C VAL A 54 -21.99 19.74 -4.07
N VAL A 55 -21.01 18.85 -4.03
CA VAL A 55 -19.77 19.06 -3.27
C VAL A 55 -18.57 18.78 -4.17
N GLY A 56 -17.49 19.51 -3.95
CA GLY A 56 -16.20 19.26 -4.59
C GLY A 56 -15.39 18.19 -3.86
N THR A 57 -14.29 17.79 -4.48
CA THR A 57 -13.21 17.01 -3.85
C THR A 57 -12.01 17.91 -3.61
N SER A 58 -11.24 17.66 -2.55
CA SER A 58 -9.98 18.37 -2.34
C SER A 58 -8.88 17.83 -3.26
N ALA A 59 -7.75 18.53 -3.30
CA ALA A 59 -6.57 18.06 -4.02
C ALA A 59 -5.97 16.77 -3.42
N TYR A 60 -6.45 16.33 -2.25
CA TYR A 60 -5.97 15.16 -1.53
C TYR A 60 -6.93 13.96 -1.61
N GLY A 61 -8.09 14.14 -2.25
CA GLY A 61 -9.08 13.08 -2.43
C GLY A 61 -8.57 11.92 -3.28
N MET A 62 -8.90 10.70 -2.89
CA MET A 62 -8.56 9.46 -3.57
C MET A 62 -9.81 8.59 -3.72
N ASN A 63 -9.98 7.97 -4.89
CA ASN A 63 -11.04 7.01 -5.12
C ASN A 63 -10.48 5.59 -5.23
N VAL A 64 -11.10 4.65 -4.54
CA VAL A 64 -10.93 3.22 -4.78
C VAL A 64 -11.97 2.81 -5.80
N VAL A 65 -11.52 2.29 -6.93
CA VAL A 65 -12.37 1.96 -8.10
C VAL A 65 -12.28 0.46 -8.37
N GLU A 66 -13.37 -0.13 -8.79
CA GLU A 66 -13.37 -1.52 -9.26
C GLU A 66 -12.54 -1.62 -10.55
N THR A 67 -11.59 -2.56 -10.54
CA THR A 67 -10.63 -2.72 -11.65
C THR A 67 -11.33 -2.96 -12.99
N GLY A 68 -10.98 -2.13 -13.97
CA GLY A 68 -11.55 -2.21 -15.35
C GLY A 68 -12.89 -1.50 -15.53
N THR A 69 -13.34 -0.77 -14.51
CA THR A 69 -14.57 0.01 -14.54
C THR A 69 -14.32 1.44 -14.05
N ASP A 70 -15.35 2.28 -14.11
CA ASP A 70 -15.42 3.60 -13.46
C ASP A 70 -16.21 3.57 -12.14
N HIS A 71 -16.59 2.36 -11.68
CA HIS A 71 -17.35 2.16 -10.46
C HIS A 71 -16.53 2.47 -9.22
N ILE A 72 -16.91 3.51 -8.49
CA ILE A 72 -16.26 3.91 -7.25
C ILE A 72 -16.80 3.04 -6.10
N LEU A 73 -15.90 2.30 -5.46
CA LEU A 73 -16.20 1.48 -4.28
C LEU A 73 -16.12 2.30 -3.00
N PHE A 74 -15.19 3.24 -2.93
CA PHE A 74 -14.94 4.05 -1.75
C PHE A 74 -14.18 5.33 -2.13
N GLN A 75 -14.47 6.43 -1.46
CA GLN A 75 -13.69 7.66 -1.55
C GLN A 75 -13.07 7.99 -0.20
N PHE A 76 -11.80 8.37 -0.22
CA PHE A 76 -11.06 8.83 0.94
C PHE A 76 -10.56 10.25 0.72
N ASP A 77 -10.78 11.13 1.67
CA ASP A 77 -10.19 12.46 1.72
C ASP A 77 -9.91 12.85 3.19
N GLY A 78 -8.70 12.60 3.62
CA GLY A 78 -8.20 12.96 4.94
C GLY A 78 -7.45 14.30 4.96
N GLY A 79 -7.58 15.10 3.90
CA GLY A 79 -6.83 16.34 3.75
C GLY A 79 -5.33 16.12 3.56
N LYS A 80 -4.55 17.17 3.76
CA LYS A 80 -3.09 17.14 3.64
C LYS A 80 -2.49 16.16 4.67
N GLY A 81 -1.73 15.19 4.19
CA GLY A 81 -1.10 14.16 5.04
C GLY A 81 -2.00 12.97 5.36
N GLY A 82 -3.26 13.00 4.95
CA GLY A 82 -4.15 11.85 5.09
C GLY A 82 -3.64 10.64 4.31
N THR A 83 -3.67 9.46 4.93
CA THR A 83 -3.15 8.22 4.37
C THR A 83 -4.26 7.16 4.34
N LEU A 84 -4.51 6.60 3.16
CA LEU A 84 -5.42 5.46 2.97
C LEU A 84 -4.64 4.16 3.02
N GLY A 85 -4.97 3.26 3.94
CA GLY A 85 -4.43 1.90 3.98
C GLY A 85 -5.36 0.92 3.28
N ILE A 86 -4.80 0.07 2.40
CA ILE A 86 -5.51 -1.04 1.76
C ILE A 86 -4.76 -2.32 2.09
N LEU A 87 -5.42 -3.21 2.82
CA LEU A 87 -4.89 -4.49 3.23
C LEU A 87 -5.63 -5.61 2.50
N PRO A 88 -4.93 -6.67 2.04
CA PRO A 88 -5.61 -7.84 1.52
C PRO A 88 -6.37 -8.56 2.64
N ASP A 89 -7.51 -9.16 2.30
CA ASP A 89 -8.19 -10.07 3.21
C ASP A 89 -7.41 -11.37 3.29
N VAL A 90 -6.90 -11.70 4.48
CA VAL A 90 -6.11 -12.89 4.78
C VAL A 90 -6.90 -13.96 5.54
N THR A 91 -8.21 -13.80 5.67
CA THR A 91 -9.07 -14.78 6.39
C THR A 91 -9.20 -16.10 5.64
N GLY A 92 -8.94 -16.12 4.32
CA GLY A 92 -8.79 -17.34 3.52
C GLY A 92 -7.40 -17.98 3.68
N ALA A 93 -7.30 -19.28 3.49
CA ALA A 93 -6.01 -19.97 3.48
C ALA A 93 -5.18 -19.59 2.25
N GLY A 94 -3.90 -19.29 2.41
CA GLY A 94 -2.94 -19.15 1.32
C GLY A 94 -2.03 -17.92 1.42
N ASP A 95 -1.10 -17.84 0.49
CA ASP A 95 -0.16 -16.72 0.33
C ASP A 95 -0.85 -15.59 -0.47
N VAL A 96 -1.56 -14.72 0.25
CA VAL A 96 -2.30 -13.60 -0.35
C VAL A 96 -1.32 -12.54 -0.85
N ARG A 97 -1.51 -12.13 -2.09
CA ARG A 97 -0.61 -11.19 -2.78
C ARG A 97 -1.40 -10.06 -3.42
N THR A 98 -0.88 -8.86 -3.31
CA THR A 98 -1.42 -7.64 -3.93
C THR A 98 -0.62 -7.29 -5.18
N TRP A 99 -1.29 -6.92 -6.26
CA TRP A 99 -0.66 -6.43 -7.50
C TRP A 99 -0.40 -4.93 -7.41
N PHE A 100 0.82 -4.53 -7.76
CA PHE A 100 1.14 -3.13 -7.98
C PHE A 100 2.22 -2.98 -9.04
N SER A 101 1.97 -2.15 -10.05
CA SER A 101 2.95 -1.76 -11.09
C SER A 101 3.68 -2.95 -11.75
N GLY A 102 2.96 -4.04 -12.04
CA GLY A 102 3.50 -5.22 -12.73
C GLY A 102 4.16 -6.26 -11.82
N TYR A 103 4.16 -6.05 -10.52
CA TYR A 103 4.73 -6.95 -9.52
C TYR A 103 3.69 -7.38 -8.49
N LYS A 104 3.94 -8.51 -7.84
CA LYS A 104 3.16 -9.05 -6.73
C LYS A 104 3.87 -8.77 -5.42
N TYR A 105 3.12 -8.39 -4.41
CA TYR A 105 3.64 -8.03 -3.09
C TYR A 105 2.91 -8.78 -1.99
N ARG A 106 3.63 -9.13 -0.91
CA ARG A 106 3.03 -9.48 0.38
C ARG A 106 2.65 -8.22 1.15
N GLY A 107 1.76 -8.37 2.13
CA GLY A 107 1.27 -7.25 2.93
C GLY A 107 0.30 -6.35 2.17
N GLY A 108 0.10 -5.16 2.69
CA GLY A 108 -0.78 -4.15 2.14
C GLY A 108 -0.03 -2.95 1.57
N PHE A 109 -0.81 -1.96 1.19
CA PHE A 109 -0.28 -0.69 0.70
C PHE A 109 -0.92 0.48 1.41
N THR A 110 -0.14 1.53 1.66
CA THR A 110 -0.66 2.83 2.00
C THR A 110 -0.48 3.80 0.84
N TYR A 111 -1.45 4.67 0.71
CA TYR A 111 -1.55 5.67 -0.35
C TYR A 111 -1.69 7.05 0.27
N GLN A 112 -0.85 7.99 -0.14
CA GLN A 112 -0.89 9.38 0.32
C GLN A 112 -0.73 10.33 -0.86
N ARG A 113 -1.67 11.25 -1.04
CA ARG A 113 -1.48 12.35 -1.98
C ARG A 113 -0.64 13.45 -1.35
N VAL A 114 0.49 13.74 -1.98
CA VAL A 114 1.46 14.72 -1.46
C VAL A 114 1.11 16.11 -1.96
N SER A 115 0.91 16.26 -3.26
CA SER A 115 0.46 17.50 -3.89
C SER A 115 -0.03 17.22 -5.31
N GLY A 116 -1.05 17.93 -5.76
CA GLY A 116 -1.52 17.85 -7.14
C GLY A 116 -1.86 16.40 -7.55
N ASN A 117 -1.13 15.86 -8.52
CA ASN A 117 -1.34 14.52 -9.04
C ASN A 117 -0.39 13.46 -8.44
N ASP A 118 0.54 13.85 -7.56
CA ASP A 118 1.53 12.95 -7.02
C ASP A 118 0.94 12.08 -5.90
N LEU A 119 1.22 10.79 -5.98
CA LEU A 119 0.77 9.77 -5.05
C LEU A 119 1.98 8.97 -4.53
N THR A 120 2.25 9.06 -3.25
CA THR A 120 3.20 8.17 -2.58
C THR A 120 2.50 6.85 -2.29
N VAL A 121 3.08 5.75 -2.76
CA VAL A 121 2.58 4.38 -2.55
C VAL A 121 3.63 3.61 -1.78
N VAL A 122 3.26 3.10 -0.61
CA VAL A 122 4.18 2.40 0.29
C VAL A 122 3.66 0.99 0.55
N ASN A 123 4.48 -0.02 0.30
CA ASN A 123 4.18 -1.39 0.70
C ASN A 123 4.46 -1.56 2.20
N VAL A 124 3.49 -2.04 2.95
CA VAL A 124 3.55 -2.27 4.40
C VAL A 124 3.42 -3.76 4.66
N LEU A 125 4.47 -4.35 5.23
CA LEU A 125 4.55 -5.80 5.41
C LEU A 125 5.46 -6.18 6.58
N PRO A 126 5.37 -7.44 7.08
CA PRO A 126 6.31 -7.98 8.05
C PRO A 126 7.75 -7.98 7.53
N LEU A 127 8.70 -7.72 8.43
CA LEU A 127 10.13 -7.63 8.09
C LEU A 127 10.65 -8.85 7.34
N GLU A 128 10.29 -10.06 7.77
CA GLU A 128 10.80 -11.28 7.13
C GLU A 128 10.25 -11.47 5.71
N ASP A 129 9.04 -11.00 5.43
CA ASP A 129 8.48 -10.98 4.08
C ASP A 129 9.18 -9.95 3.17
N TYR A 130 9.59 -8.82 3.74
CA TYR A 130 10.44 -7.85 3.06
C TYR A 130 11.80 -8.45 2.71
N ILE A 131 12.48 -9.11 3.66
CA ILE A 131 13.80 -9.74 3.44
C ILE A 131 13.74 -10.78 2.32
N ARG A 132 12.70 -11.62 2.28
CA ARG A 132 12.48 -12.57 1.17
C ARG A 132 12.42 -11.88 -0.19
N GLY A 133 11.81 -10.70 -0.25
CA GLY A 133 11.70 -9.90 -1.48
C GLY A 133 12.93 -9.05 -1.80
N VAL A 134 13.91 -8.94 -0.91
CA VAL A 134 15.17 -8.23 -1.13
C VAL A 134 16.26 -9.17 -1.63
N ILE A 135 16.53 -10.27 -0.91
CA ILE A 135 17.69 -11.12 -1.17
C ILE A 135 17.73 -11.71 -2.56
N CYS A 136 16.57 -12.02 -3.14
CA CYS A 136 16.48 -12.56 -4.50
C CYS A 136 16.78 -11.53 -5.60
N TYR A 137 16.75 -10.25 -5.29
CA TYR A 137 17.07 -9.16 -6.22
C TYR A 137 18.50 -8.60 -6.04
N GLU A 138 19.04 -8.73 -4.83
CA GLU A 138 20.41 -8.34 -4.51
C GLU A 138 21.40 -9.45 -4.87
N MET A 139 21.01 -10.72 -4.73
CA MET A 139 21.81 -11.89 -5.08
C MET A 139 20.99 -12.89 -5.91
N GLY A 140 21.63 -13.52 -6.87
CA GLY A 140 20.99 -14.56 -7.69
C GLY A 140 20.56 -15.79 -6.86
N ASN A 141 19.40 -16.33 -7.15
CA ASN A 141 18.86 -17.52 -6.45
C ASN A 141 19.72 -18.79 -6.56
N SER A 142 20.65 -18.82 -7.50
CA SER A 142 21.61 -19.93 -7.70
C SER A 142 22.81 -19.90 -6.77
N TRP A 143 22.98 -18.86 -5.98
CA TRP A 143 24.07 -18.76 -5.02
C TRP A 143 23.94 -19.79 -3.90
N PRO A 144 25.05 -20.25 -3.31
CA PRO A 144 25.02 -21.16 -2.17
C PRO A 144 24.13 -20.64 -1.04
N LEU A 145 23.40 -21.56 -0.38
CA LEU A 145 22.47 -21.21 0.70
C LEU A 145 23.11 -20.35 1.80
N GLU A 146 24.35 -20.66 2.20
CA GLU A 146 25.04 -19.91 3.25
C GLU A 146 25.38 -18.47 2.82
N ALA A 147 25.64 -18.24 1.54
CA ALA A 147 25.82 -16.89 0.98
C ALA A 147 24.50 -16.11 1.02
N LEU A 148 23.38 -16.74 0.65
CA LEU A 148 22.05 -16.12 0.74
C LEU A 148 21.63 -15.87 2.19
N LYS A 149 22.03 -16.72 3.15
CA LYS A 149 21.85 -16.48 4.59
C LYS A 149 22.62 -15.25 5.07
N ALA A 150 23.89 -15.13 4.67
CA ALA A 150 24.69 -13.96 4.99
C ALA A 150 24.04 -12.68 4.44
N GLN A 151 23.58 -12.72 3.18
CA GLN A 151 22.86 -11.60 2.57
C GLN A 151 21.57 -11.25 3.32
N ALA A 152 20.80 -12.26 3.76
CA ALA A 152 19.58 -12.03 4.54
C ALA A 152 19.85 -11.31 5.86
N ILE A 153 20.93 -11.69 6.56
CA ILE A 153 21.36 -11.05 7.82
C ILE A 153 21.83 -9.61 7.56
N CYS A 154 22.59 -9.38 6.49
CA CYS A 154 23.04 -8.04 6.10
C CYS A 154 21.84 -7.15 5.73
N ALA A 155 20.93 -7.63 4.88
CA ALA A 155 19.75 -6.89 4.45
C ALA A 155 18.83 -6.53 5.63
N ARG A 156 18.60 -7.45 6.55
CA ARG A 156 17.82 -7.23 7.77
C ARG A 156 18.46 -6.18 8.66
N THR A 157 19.78 -6.27 8.86
CA THR A 157 20.55 -5.30 9.66
C THR A 157 20.46 -3.91 9.04
N TYR A 158 20.61 -3.82 7.72
CA TYR A 158 20.50 -2.57 6.96
C TYR A 158 19.16 -1.88 7.17
N VAL A 159 18.04 -2.57 6.89
CA VAL A 159 16.72 -1.93 6.99
C VAL A 159 16.37 -1.55 8.43
N LEU A 160 16.69 -2.40 9.41
CA LEU A 160 16.44 -2.10 10.82
C LEU A 160 17.27 -0.92 11.37
N ARG A 161 18.39 -0.60 10.74
CA ARG A 161 19.16 0.60 11.04
C ARG A 161 18.59 1.84 10.37
N ARG A 162 17.81 1.66 9.31
CA ARG A 162 17.25 2.73 8.48
C ARG A 162 15.74 2.91 8.61
N LEU A 163 15.15 2.40 9.70
CA LEU A 163 13.75 2.72 10.00
C LEU A 163 13.58 4.24 10.08
N ASN A 164 12.55 4.75 9.42
CA ASN A 164 12.24 6.17 9.29
C ASN A 164 13.31 7.01 8.54
N TYR A 165 14.18 6.38 7.73
CA TYR A 165 15.21 7.10 6.98
C TYR A 165 14.61 8.10 5.98
N HIS A 166 13.49 7.73 5.34
CA HIS A 166 12.69 8.61 4.50
C HIS A 166 11.38 9.05 5.18
N GLY A 167 11.38 9.19 6.51
CA GLY A 167 10.18 9.48 7.30
C GLY A 167 9.47 10.78 6.91
N SER A 168 10.20 11.79 6.43
CA SER A 168 9.60 13.02 5.88
C SER A 168 8.76 12.78 4.61
N LEU A 169 8.97 11.64 3.94
CA LEU A 169 8.22 11.20 2.76
C LEU A 169 7.19 10.11 3.08
N GLY A 170 7.12 9.68 4.35
CA GLY A 170 6.14 8.72 4.84
C GLY A 170 6.52 7.24 4.70
N PHE A 171 7.81 6.91 4.50
CA PHE A 171 8.29 5.52 4.42
C PHE A 171 9.68 5.33 5.02
N ASP A 172 10.07 4.09 5.31
CA ASP A 172 11.35 3.76 5.92
C ASP A 172 12.50 3.75 4.90
N VAL A 173 12.34 2.98 3.82
CA VAL A 173 13.36 2.79 2.77
C VAL A 173 12.72 2.82 1.39
N CYS A 174 13.45 3.29 0.39
CA CYS A 174 13.01 3.19 -1.01
C CYS A 174 13.30 1.80 -1.59
N ASN A 175 12.69 1.49 -2.72
CA ASN A 175 12.75 0.19 -3.39
C ASN A 175 13.78 0.11 -4.52
N SER A 176 14.79 1.00 -4.50
CA SER A 176 15.86 1.08 -5.50
C SER A 176 17.23 0.82 -4.86
N ASP A 177 18.28 0.81 -5.68
CA ASP A 177 19.68 0.70 -5.30
C ASP A 177 20.17 1.80 -4.33
N ALA A 178 19.45 2.91 -4.22
CA ALA A 178 19.72 3.94 -3.22
C ALA A 178 19.50 3.44 -1.78
N CYS A 179 18.64 2.43 -1.58
CA CYS A 179 18.42 1.73 -0.32
C CYS A 179 18.66 0.23 -0.49
N GLN A 180 17.64 -0.49 -0.96
CA GLN A 180 17.69 -1.93 -1.25
C GLN A 180 16.76 -2.22 -2.43
N VAL A 181 17.22 -3.00 -3.40
CA VAL A 181 16.34 -3.38 -4.52
C VAL A 181 15.26 -4.31 -4.01
N TYR A 182 14.01 -3.85 -4.08
CA TYR A 182 12.84 -4.58 -3.62
C TYR A 182 11.71 -4.52 -4.65
N ARG A 183 11.25 -5.67 -5.10
CA ARG A 183 10.15 -5.81 -6.07
C ARG A 183 9.14 -6.88 -5.65
N GLY A 184 8.92 -7.01 -4.35
CA GLY A 184 7.97 -7.96 -3.78
C GLY A 184 8.33 -9.41 -4.05
N VAL A 185 7.35 -10.20 -4.45
CA VAL A 185 7.50 -11.63 -4.72
C VAL A 185 7.60 -11.96 -6.22
N GLY A 186 8.00 -10.99 -7.02
CA GLY A 186 8.21 -11.18 -8.45
C GLY A 186 7.08 -10.66 -9.34
N SER A 187 7.30 -10.78 -10.63
CA SER A 187 6.34 -10.45 -11.68
C SER A 187 5.71 -11.72 -12.26
N ASN A 188 4.84 -11.57 -13.25
CA ASN A 188 4.37 -12.70 -14.06
C ASN A 188 5.45 -13.24 -15.02
N ARG A 189 6.57 -12.56 -15.14
CA ARG A 189 7.75 -13.05 -15.90
C ARG A 189 8.51 -13.96 -14.95
N ALA A 190 8.58 -15.24 -15.26
CA ALA A 190 8.96 -16.35 -14.38
C ALA A 190 10.40 -16.32 -13.83
N ASP A 191 11.25 -15.41 -14.26
CA ASP A 191 12.70 -15.54 -14.07
C ASP A 191 13.27 -14.78 -12.88
N TYR A 192 12.49 -13.92 -12.25
CA TYR A 192 12.95 -13.10 -11.13
C TYR A 192 11.91 -13.07 -10.00
N GLY A 193 12.34 -13.44 -8.81
CA GLY A 193 11.55 -13.42 -7.59
C GLY A 193 12.10 -14.40 -6.55
N PRO A 194 11.51 -14.44 -5.36
CA PRO A 194 11.89 -15.40 -4.34
C PRO A 194 11.82 -16.84 -4.83
N SER A 195 12.81 -17.63 -4.45
CA SER A 195 12.90 -19.07 -4.69
C SER A 195 12.81 -19.82 -3.37
N ASN A 196 12.64 -21.16 -3.44
CA ASN A 196 12.70 -21.99 -2.25
C ASN A 196 14.02 -21.82 -1.48
N THR A 197 15.14 -21.57 -2.18
CA THR A 197 16.45 -21.37 -1.55
C THR A 197 16.54 -20.01 -0.86
N SER A 198 16.09 -18.93 -1.51
CA SER A 198 16.09 -17.60 -0.90
C SER A 198 15.09 -17.49 0.26
N ASP A 199 13.90 -18.07 0.13
CA ASP A 199 12.90 -18.12 1.21
C ASP A 199 13.41 -18.92 2.42
N ARG A 200 14.11 -20.03 2.17
CA ARG A 200 14.77 -20.82 3.19
C ARG A 200 15.88 -20.03 3.89
N ALA A 201 16.73 -19.30 3.14
CA ALA A 201 17.77 -18.47 3.69
C ALA A 201 17.23 -17.39 4.63
N ALA A 202 16.16 -16.70 4.24
CA ALA A 202 15.47 -15.74 5.09
C ALA A 202 14.90 -16.39 6.35
N SER A 203 14.23 -17.53 6.21
CA SER A 203 13.57 -18.24 7.32
C SER A 203 14.57 -18.81 8.34
N GLU A 204 15.65 -19.43 7.87
CA GLU A 204 16.67 -20.02 8.75
C GLU A 204 17.52 -18.97 9.49
N THR A 205 17.47 -17.70 9.04
CA THR A 205 18.15 -16.56 9.67
C THR A 205 17.19 -15.55 10.29
N ALA A 206 15.91 -15.90 10.43
CA ALA A 206 14.91 -14.97 10.95
C ALA A 206 15.33 -14.37 12.30
N GLY A 207 15.17 -13.04 12.42
CA GLY A 207 15.56 -12.29 13.62
C GLY A 207 17.06 -12.06 13.81
N GLN A 208 17.94 -12.68 13.01
CA GLN A 208 19.38 -12.49 13.15
C GLN A 208 19.84 -11.17 12.52
N VAL A 209 20.65 -10.42 13.25
CA VAL A 209 21.23 -9.14 12.83
C VAL A 209 22.70 -9.04 13.28
N LEU A 210 23.45 -8.19 12.60
CA LEU A 210 24.85 -7.91 12.94
C LEU A 210 24.95 -6.75 13.93
N TRP A 211 25.78 -6.94 14.95
CA TRP A 211 26.10 -5.92 15.93
C TRP A 211 27.59 -5.58 15.89
N TYR A 212 27.89 -4.31 16.06
CA TYR A 212 29.25 -3.81 16.22
C TYR A 212 29.25 -2.69 17.28
N ASN A 213 30.11 -2.75 18.25
CA ASN A 213 30.21 -1.78 19.35
C ASN A 213 28.84 -1.41 19.96
N SER A 214 28.06 -2.43 20.34
CA SER A 214 26.72 -2.29 20.96
C SER A 214 25.65 -1.59 20.13
N THR A 215 25.88 -1.41 18.82
CA THR A 215 24.90 -0.90 17.86
C THR A 215 24.73 -1.87 16.70
N ARG A 216 23.61 -1.79 15.96
CA ARG A 216 23.48 -2.52 14.71
C ARG A 216 24.56 -2.05 13.73
N ALA A 217 25.27 -2.98 13.11
CA ALA A 217 26.33 -2.68 12.17
C ALA A 217 25.82 -1.90 10.95
N ASP A 218 26.66 -1.07 10.35
CA ASP A 218 26.41 -0.54 9.01
C ASP A 218 26.80 -1.61 7.99
N THR A 219 25.80 -2.16 7.32
CA THR A 219 25.99 -3.20 6.32
C THR A 219 25.82 -2.58 4.94
N TYR A 220 26.92 -2.48 4.20
CA TYR A 220 26.95 -2.09 2.78
C TYR A 220 27.23 -3.32 1.93
N TYR A 221 26.51 -3.50 0.81
CA TYR A 221 26.69 -4.61 -0.12
C TYR A 221 26.22 -4.24 -1.53
#